data_e10001d7bdef3343c89b63f7b96c247d
#
_entry.id   e10001d7bdef3343c89b63f7b96c247d
#
_cell.length_a   1.000
_cell.length_b   1.000
_cell.length_c   1.000
_cell.angle_alpha   90.00
_cell.angle_beta   90.00
_cell.angle_gamma   90.00
#
_symmetry.space_group_name_H-M   'P 1'
#
loop_
_entity.id
_entity.type
_entity.pdbx_description
1 polymer ?
#
loop_
_entity_poly.entity_id
_entity_poly.type
_entity_poly.pdbx_seq_one_letter_code
_entity_poly.pdbx_strand_id
1 'polypeptide(L)'
;MKTRKELKKLYNTLEFQKEYQYDGKDLGALCTQAGTTFHLWSPLAEEVELRLYRDGKHSECFQKIAMQKEKRGVWSYQTERYLHGVYYDYQIPWDGEIVELGDPYARGCGVNGIRSMVVDLNRTNPLQWEHDQRPKKREENIIYELHIKEFSWDESGGFSKENRGKYKAFTEEHTTLFGDGEHSTGLDYLKELGVTHVQLMPVYDYGSVDESNDEEFNWGYDPENYNVPEGSYATDTEDGAVRIREFKEMVQSLHKNGFRVIMDVVYNHMYSLESNLNKAVPWYYFRTKDDGTISNGSACGNDVASERPMCANYIVDSVLYWAEEYHIDGFRFDLMGLLDVDLMNRIRRELDVRYGRGEILVFGEPWAADETAIEGTAVPALKKHIAQLDCEIGMFCDDTRDAIKGHVFEAEIPGFVNGANGLEEKILNSVRA
;
A
#
# COMPACT_ATOMS: atom_id res chain seq x y z
N MET A 1 11.46 28.36 -7.65
CA MET A 1 10.62 27.59 -6.64
C MET A 1 10.92 28.07 -5.23
N LYS A 2 9.93 28.01 -4.31
CA LYS A 2 10.18 28.22 -2.88
C LYS A 2 11.10 27.13 -2.34
N THR A 3 11.94 27.45 -1.37
CA THR A 3 12.76 26.48 -0.66
C THR A 3 11.88 25.49 0.14
N ARG A 4 12.41 24.31 0.46
CA ARG A 4 11.69 23.33 1.30
C ARG A 4 11.17 23.94 2.61
N LYS A 5 11.99 24.80 3.23
CA LYS A 5 11.62 25.50 4.47
C LYS A 5 10.47 26.48 4.27
N GLU A 6 10.41 27.17 3.13
CA GLU A 6 9.32 28.09 2.80
C GLU A 6 8.04 27.31 2.45
N LEU A 7 8.16 26.19 1.74
CA LEU A 7 7.04 25.32 1.43
C LEU A 7 6.47 24.69 2.71
N LYS A 8 7.30 24.17 3.62
CA LYS A 8 6.85 23.68 4.94
C LYS A 8 6.04 24.73 5.68
N LYS A 9 6.54 25.96 5.74
CA LYS A 9 5.81 27.08 6.40
C LYS A 9 4.47 27.36 5.71
N LEU A 10 4.44 27.39 4.37
CA LEU A 10 3.22 27.62 3.60
C LEU A 10 2.18 26.54 3.87
N TYR A 11 2.55 25.28 3.78
CA TYR A 11 1.64 24.15 3.93
C TYR A 11 1.03 24.04 5.33
N ASN A 12 1.74 24.53 6.35
CA ASN A 12 1.28 24.54 7.74
C ASN A 12 0.44 25.77 8.09
N THR A 13 0.14 26.67 7.14
CA THR A 13 -0.77 27.79 7.37
C THR A 13 -2.22 27.34 7.31
N LEU A 14 -3.06 27.90 8.19
CA LEU A 14 -4.51 27.67 8.15
C LEU A 14 -5.14 28.17 6.84
N GLU A 15 -4.58 29.21 6.24
CA GLU A 15 -4.99 29.77 4.96
C GLU A 15 -4.82 28.73 3.86
N PHE A 16 -3.63 28.11 3.75
CA PHE A 16 -3.36 27.08 2.74
C PHE A 16 -4.32 25.90 2.91
N GLN A 17 -4.47 25.40 4.13
CA GLN A 17 -5.36 24.27 4.41
C GLN A 17 -6.81 24.60 4.04
N LYS A 18 -7.33 25.77 4.46
CA LYS A 18 -8.70 26.20 4.12
C LYS A 18 -8.92 26.41 2.63
N GLU A 19 -7.90 26.86 1.91
CA GLU A 19 -8.01 27.14 0.48
C GLU A 19 -7.89 25.86 -0.36
N TYR A 20 -7.02 24.93 0.02
CA TYR A 20 -6.64 23.82 -0.84
C TYR A 20 -7.00 22.43 -0.33
N GLN A 21 -7.49 22.27 0.92
CA GLN A 21 -7.97 20.96 1.36
C GLN A 21 -9.15 20.52 0.49
N TYR A 22 -9.05 19.31 -0.05
CA TYR A 22 -10.06 18.70 -0.91
C TYR A 22 -10.59 17.42 -0.28
N ASP A 23 -11.91 17.35 -0.08
CA ASP A 23 -12.56 16.21 0.57
C ASP A 23 -13.37 15.34 -0.44
N GLY A 24 -13.23 15.63 -1.75
CA GLY A 24 -13.79 14.79 -2.82
C GLY A 24 -13.10 13.41 -2.88
N LYS A 25 -13.85 12.43 -3.41
CA LYS A 25 -13.39 11.03 -3.54
C LYS A 25 -13.16 10.64 -5.01
N ASP A 26 -12.87 11.62 -5.82
CA ASP A 26 -12.81 11.53 -7.28
C ASP A 26 -11.44 11.92 -7.86
N LEU A 27 -10.39 11.99 -7.00
CA LEU A 27 -9.02 12.14 -7.49
C LEU A 27 -8.56 10.88 -8.23
N GLY A 28 -7.75 11.10 -9.28
CA GLY A 28 -7.34 10.06 -10.20
C GLY A 28 -8.17 10.00 -11.48
N ALA A 29 -7.98 8.95 -12.27
CA ALA A 29 -8.79 8.67 -13.45
C ALA A 29 -9.96 7.76 -13.12
N LEU A 30 -11.19 8.23 -13.34
CA LEU A 30 -12.42 7.46 -13.17
C LEU A 30 -13.03 7.16 -14.53
N CYS A 31 -13.12 5.88 -14.87
CA CYS A 31 -13.64 5.40 -16.16
C CYS A 31 -14.90 4.58 -15.95
N THR A 32 -15.95 4.97 -16.65
CA THR A 32 -17.23 4.25 -16.73
C THR A 32 -17.71 4.19 -18.17
N GLN A 33 -18.75 3.42 -18.43
CA GLN A 33 -19.38 3.39 -19.77
C GLN A 33 -19.91 4.78 -20.24
N ALA A 34 -20.12 5.71 -19.30
CA ALA A 34 -20.58 7.08 -19.63
C ALA A 34 -19.43 8.03 -20.03
N GLY A 35 -18.18 7.62 -19.83
CA GLY A 35 -17.01 8.43 -20.14
C GLY A 35 -15.89 8.30 -19.12
N THR A 36 -14.90 9.18 -19.24
CA THR A 36 -13.71 9.18 -18.38
C THR A 36 -13.46 10.58 -17.83
N THR A 37 -13.18 10.69 -16.54
CA THR A 37 -12.76 11.93 -15.88
C THR A 37 -11.35 11.76 -15.30
N PHE A 38 -10.59 12.84 -15.28
CA PHE A 38 -9.25 12.90 -14.67
C PHE A 38 -9.22 14.07 -13.69
N HIS A 39 -8.79 13.82 -12.46
CA HIS A 39 -8.65 14.84 -11.44
C HIS A 39 -7.27 14.69 -10.76
N LEU A 40 -6.48 15.75 -10.83
CA LEU A 40 -5.17 15.85 -10.17
C LEU A 40 -5.19 16.97 -9.14
N TRP A 41 -4.80 16.70 -7.90
CA TRP A 41 -4.58 17.74 -6.90
C TRP A 41 -3.14 18.25 -6.99
N SER A 42 -3.00 19.48 -7.47
CA SER A 42 -1.72 20.20 -7.59
C SER A 42 -1.96 21.70 -7.37
N PRO A 43 -2.10 22.14 -6.11
CA PRO A 43 -2.60 23.48 -5.78
C PRO A 43 -1.69 24.61 -6.21
N LEU A 44 -0.38 24.36 -6.25
CA LEU A 44 0.63 25.35 -6.62
C LEU A 44 0.96 25.37 -8.12
N ALA A 45 0.45 24.41 -8.90
CA ALA A 45 0.66 24.38 -10.34
C ALA A 45 -0.03 25.56 -11.02
N GLU A 46 0.62 26.12 -12.03
CA GLU A 46 0.07 27.17 -12.89
C GLU A 46 -0.58 26.58 -14.14
N GLU A 47 -0.07 25.45 -14.62
CA GLU A 47 -0.55 24.69 -15.77
C GLU A 47 -0.38 23.20 -15.49
N VAL A 48 -1.29 22.38 -16.06
CA VAL A 48 -1.20 20.92 -16.10
C VAL A 48 -1.62 20.44 -17.48
N GLU A 49 -0.77 19.63 -18.12
CA GLU A 49 -1.07 18.96 -19.37
C GLU A 49 -1.26 17.47 -19.12
N LEU A 50 -2.39 16.91 -19.49
CA LEU A 50 -2.66 15.47 -19.54
C LEU A 50 -2.19 14.91 -20.89
N ARG A 51 -1.42 13.82 -20.89
CA ARG A 51 -0.94 13.15 -22.08
C ARG A 51 -1.47 11.72 -22.14
N LEU A 52 -1.94 11.30 -23.30
CA LEU A 52 -2.50 9.96 -23.52
C LEU A 52 -1.62 9.12 -24.44
N TYR A 53 -1.50 7.81 -24.12
CA TYR A 53 -0.63 6.84 -24.79
C TYR A 53 -1.36 5.52 -25.05
N ARG A 54 -0.85 4.74 -26.00
CA ARG A 54 -1.42 3.44 -26.38
C ARG A 54 -0.90 2.28 -25.54
N ASP A 55 0.27 2.41 -24.94
CA ASP A 55 0.89 1.42 -24.05
C ASP A 55 1.61 2.07 -22.87
N GLY A 56 2.04 1.26 -21.91
CA GLY A 56 2.62 1.69 -20.65
C GLY A 56 4.06 2.22 -20.74
N LYS A 57 4.76 2.06 -21.88
CA LYS A 57 6.20 2.35 -21.93
C LYS A 57 6.70 2.93 -23.25
N HIS A 58 6.32 2.37 -24.39
CA HIS A 58 7.02 2.56 -25.66
C HIS A 58 6.34 3.49 -26.66
N SER A 59 5.00 3.60 -26.64
CA SER A 59 4.27 4.42 -27.60
C SER A 59 4.52 5.92 -27.44
N GLU A 60 4.45 6.64 -28.54
CA GLU A 60 4.43 8.09 -28.49
C GLU A 60 3.08 8.62 -27.95
N CYS A 61 3.12 9.82 -27.38
CA CYS A 61 1.91 10.53 -26.94
C CYS A 61 1.04 10.83 -28.17
N PHE A 62 -0.19 10.29 -28.19
CA PHE A 62 -1.11 10.53 -29.30
C PHE A 62 -2.07 11.70 -29.06
N GLN A 63 -2.19 12.17 -27.83
CA GLN A 63 -3.06 13.31 -27.49
C GLN A 63 -2.52 14.03 -26.25
N LYS A 64 -2.45 15.36 -26.36
CA LYS A 64 -2.10 16.29 -25.28
C LYS A 64 -3.29 17.18 -24.97
N ILE A 65 -3.58 17.41 -23.71
CA ILE A 65 -4.80 18.10 -23.27
C ILE A 65 -4.42 19.03 -22.11
N ALA A 66 -4.66 20.34 -22.30
CA ALA A 66 -4.57 21.27 -21.20
C ALA A 66 -5.75 21.04 -20.24
N MET A 67 -5.44 20.79 -18.95
CA MET A 67 -6.45 20.59 -17.92
C MET A 67 -7.02 21.90 -17.42
N GLN A 68 -8.24 21.87 -16.90
CA GLN A 68 -8.92 23.02 -16.32
C GLN A 68 -8.64 23.11 -14.82
N LYS A 69 -8.25 24.30 -14.34
CA LYS A 69 -8.06 24.55 -12.91
C LYS A 69 -9.40 24.75 -12.23
N GLU A 70 -9.67 23.89 -11.26
CA GLU A 70 -10.86 23.91 -10.43
C GLU A 70 -10.58 24.56 -9.05
N LYS A 71 -11.60 24.63 -8.21
CA LYS A 71 -11.45 25.02 -6.82
C LYS A 71 -10.60 24.02 -6.03
N ARG A 72 -10.05 24.44 -4.91
CA ARG A 72 -9.29 23.60 -3.99
C ARG A 72 -7.99 23.03 -4.57
N GLY A 73 -7.45 23.64 -5.62
CA GLY A 73 -6.20 23.21 -6.25
C GLY A 73 -6.30 21.93 -7.07
N VAL A 74 -7.52 21.53 -7.44
CA VAL A 74 -7.77 20.40 -8.33
C VAL A 74 -7.68 20.87 -9.80
N TRP A 75 -7.13 20.00 -10.64
CA TRP A 75 -7.12 20.12 -12.09
C TRP A 75 -7.97 19.01 -12.66
N SER A 76 -8.81 19.32 -13.66
CA SER A 76 -9.77 18.39 -14.20
C SER A 76 -9.76 18.33 -15.73
N TYR A 77 -10.10 17.15 -16.25
CA TYR A 77 -10.49 16.93 -17.64
C TYR A 77 -11.58 15.87 -17.69
N GLN A 78 -12.61 16.09 -18.52
CA GLN A 78 -13.72 15.16 -18.73
C GLN A 78 -13.93 14.90 -20.21
N THR A 79 -14.25 13.65 -20.57
CA THR A 79 -14.59 13.23 -21.91
C THR A 79 -15.68 12.16 -21.89
N GLU A 80 -16.56 12.15 -22.90
CA GLU A 80 -17.54 11.09 -23.11
C GLU A 80 -16.91 9.78 -23.64
N ARG A 81 -15.60 9.78 -23.93
CA ARG A 81 -14.91 8.60 -24.42
C ARG A 81 -14.66 7.61 -23.28
N TYR A 82 -14.93 6.35 -23.57
CA TYR A 82 -14.53 5.23 -22.73
C TYR A 82 -13.06 4.93 -22.99
N LEU A 83 -12.19 5.25 -22.01
CA LEU A 83 -10.71 5.18 -22.17
C LEU A 83 -10.07 4.01 -21.43
N HIS A 84 -10.82 3.00 -20.97
CA HIS A 84 -10.22 1.81 -20.35
C HIS A 84 -9.09 1.22 -21.21
N GLY A 85 -7.94 0.96 -20.59
CA GLY A 85 -6.74 0.46 -21.25
C GLY A 85 -5.88 1.53 -21.93
N VAL A 86 -6.26 2.81 -21.88
CA VAL A 86 -5.43 3.92 -22.32
C VAL A 86 -4.47 4.30 -21.20
N TYR A 87 -3.19 4.47 -21.52
CA TYR A 87 -2.19 4.91 -20.58
C TYR A 87 -2.06 6.44 -20.61
N TYR A 88 -1.63 7.02 -19.47
CA TYR A 88 -1.53 8.45 -19.33
C TYR A 88 -0.48 8.86 -18.30
N ASP A 89 -0.06 10.09 -18.43
CA ASP A 89 0.75 10.82 -17.44
C ASP A 89 0.38 12.31 -17.46
N TYR A 90 1.02 13.07 -16.60
CA TYR A 90 0.87 14.52 -16.56
C TYR A 90 2.22 15.21 -16.79
N GLN A 91 2.17 16.42 -17.33
CA GLN A 91 3.28 17.36 -17.33
C GLN A 91 2.91 18.61 -16.55
N ILE A 92 3.80 19.04 -15.66
CA ILE A 92 3.66 20.26 -14.86
C ILE A 92 4.94 21.10 -15.00
N PRO A 93 4.84 22.36 -15.44
CA PRO A 93 6.00 23.25 -15.43
C PRO A 93 6.28 23.76 -14.00
N TRP A 94 7.46 23.43 -13.49
CA TRP A 94 7.99 23.97 -12.23
C TRP A 94 9.25 24.78 -12.51
N ASP A 95 9.23 26.12 -12.25
CA ASP A 95 10.38 27.02 -12.42
C ASP A 95 11.05 26.95 -13.81
N GLY A 96 10.25 26.75 -14.85
CA GLY A 96 10.74 26.67 -16.23
C GLY A 96 11.24 25.28 -16.66
N GLU A 97 11.24 24.31 -15.77
CA GLU A 97 11.46 22.88 -16.08
C GLU A 97 10.13 22.16 -16.20
N ILE A 98 10.03 21.26 -17.18
CA ILE A 98 8.85 20.41 -17.34
C ILE A 98 9.07 19.11 -16.55
N VAL A 99 8.22 18.87 -15.56
CA VAL A 99 8.23 17.65 -14.76
C VAL A 99 7.15 16.71 -15.27
N GLU A 100 7.54 15.48 -15.58
CA GLU A 100 6.66 14.38 -15.97
C GLU A 100 6.36 13.51 -14.77
N LEU A 101 5.09 13.11 -14.59
CA LEU A 101 4.65 12.29 -13.47
C LEU A 101 3.46 11.42 -13.85
N GLY A 102 3.41 10.22 -13.27
CA GLY A 102 2.19 9.44 -13.23
C GLY A 102 1.17 10.04 -12.28
N ASP A 103 -0.03 9.48 -12.28
CA ASP A 103 -1.09 9.92 -11.39
C ASP A 103 -0.86 9.39 -9.96
N PRO A 104 -0.73 10.24 -8.95
CA PRO A 104 -0.64 9.78 -7.55
C PRO A 104 -1.79 8.89 -7.11
N TYR A 105 -2.97 9.03 -7.71
CA TYR A 105 -4.17 8.24 -7.44
C TYR A 105 -4.42 7.15 -8.49
N ALA A 106 -3.40 6.80 -9.30
CA ALA A 106 -3.53 5.71 -10.28
C ALA A 106 -4.00 4.41 -9.62
N ARG A 107 -4.90 3.70 -10.30
CA ARG A 107 -5.41 2.38 -9.90
C ARG A 107 -4.89 1.26 -10.80
N GLY A 108 -4.12 1.60 -11.80
CA GLY A 108 -3.40 0.72 -12.70
C GLY A 108 -2.25 1.46 -13.35
N CYS A 109 -1.21 0.73 -13.70
CA CYS A 109 -0.05 1.26 -14.41
C CYS A 109 0.48 0.23 -15.40
N GLY A 110 1.34 0.67 -16.31
CA GLY A 110 2.15 -0.21 -17.15
C GLY A 110 3.35 -0.74 -16.39
N VAL A 111 4.17 -1.52 -17.09
CA VAL A 111 5.39 -2.13 -16.55
C VAL A 111 6.27 -1.11 -15.85
N ASN A 112 6.77 -1.49 -14.67
CA ASN A 112 7.64 -0.66 -13.80
C ASN A 112 7.02 0.70 -13.41
N GLY A 113 5.70 0.79 -13.32
CA GLY A 113 5.02 2.03 -12.90
C GLY A 113 5.21 3.24 -13.82
N ILE A 114 5.78 3.09 -15.04
CA ILE A 114 6.23 4.20 -15.89
C ILE A 114 5.08 5.14 -16.28
N ARG A 115 3.91 4.59 -16.62
CA ARG A 115 2.69 5.37 -16.93
C ARG A 115 1.51 4.81 -16.20
N SER A 116 0.65 5.68 -15.73
CA SER A 116 -0.64 5.30 -15.20
C SER A 116 -1.55 4.76 -16.29
N MET A 117 -2.49 3.88 -15.95
CA MET A 117 -3.49 3.33 -16.86
C MET A 117 -4.89 3.70 -16.41
N VAL A 118 -5.73 4.10 -17.36
CA VAL A 118 -7.17 4.29 -17.13
C VAL A 118 -7.84 2.93 -16.98
N VAL A 119 -8.44 2.66 -15.83
CA VAL A 119 -9.07 1.37 -15.54
C VAL A 119 -10.55 1.55 -15.25
N ASP A 120 -11.39 0.83 -15.98
CA ASP A 120 -12.74 0.48 -15.54
C ASP A 120 -12.61 -0.77 -14.65
N LEU A 121 -12.65 -0.59 -13.34
CA LEU A 121 -12.41 -1.65 -12.36
C LEU A 121 -13.39 -2.82 -12.48
N ASN A 122 -14.61 -2.57 -12.96
CA ASN A 122 -15.59 -3.64 -13.22
C ASN A 122 -15.12 -4.64 -14.30
N ARG A 123 -14.24 -4.19 -15.22
CA ARG A 123 -13.65 -5.05 -16.25
C ARG A 123 -12.53 -5.96 -15.75
N THR A 124 -12.06 -5.71 -14.54
CA THR A 124 -11.00 -6.50 -13.90
C THR A 124 -11.53 -7.51 -12.88
N ASN A 125 -12.85 -7.56 -12.68
CA ASN A 125 -13.46 -8.51 -11.75
C ASN A 125 -13.41 -9.94 -12.28
N PRO A 126 -12.92 -10.90 -11.50
CA PRO A 126 -13.03 -12.31 -11.84
C PRO A 126 -14.50 -12.78 -11.82
N LEU A 127 -14.74 -13.96 -12.35
CA LEU A 127 -16.10 -14.54 -12.36
C LEU A 127 -16.66 -14.66 -10.95
N GLN A 128 -17.89 -14.17 -10.75
CA GLN A 128 -18.60 -14.15 -9.46
C GLN A 128 -17.92 -13.29 -8.37
N TRP A 129 -17.12 -12.31 -8.74
CA TRP A 129 -16.49 -11.39 -7.78
C TRP A 129 -17.49 -10.69 -6.86
N GLU A 130 -18.66 -10.32 -7.39
CA GLU A 130 -19.75 -9.70 -6.62
C GLU A 130 -20.38 -10.64 -5.57
N HIS A 131 -20.08 -11.93 -5.61
CA HIS A 131 -20.51 -12.95 -4.66
C HIS A 131 -19.39 -13.42 -3.74
N ASP A 132 -18.19 -12.86 -3.88
CA ASP A 132 -17.09 -13.15 -2.98
C ASP A 132 -17.46 -12.76 -1.54
N GLN A 133 -17.21 -13.66 -0.61
CA GLN A 133 -17.56 -13.47 0.80
C GLN A 133 -16.35 -13.67 1.68
N ARG A 134 -16.03 -12.66 2.47
CA ARG A 134 -15.06 -12.79 3.55
C ARG A 134 -15.39 -13.95 4.46
N PRO A 135 -14.43 -14.82 4.79
CA PRO A 135 -14.64 -15.86 5.81
C PRO A 135 -15.10 -15.23 7.13
N LYS A 136 -15.93 -15.94 7.88
CA LYS A 136 -16.43 -15.43 9.16
C LYS A 136 -15.27 -15.12 10.11
N LYS A 137 -15.36 -13.98 10.79
CA LYS A 137 -14.44 -13.63 11.87
C LYS A 137 -14.43 -14.73 12.92
N ARG A 138 -13.23 -15.14 13.36
CA ARG A 138 -13.04 -16.08 14.46
C ARG A 138 -12.61 -15.33 15.72
N GLU A 139 -12.79 -15.92 16.88
CA GLU A 139 -12.30 -15.38 18.15
C GLU A 139 -10.77 -15.41 18.21
N GLU A 140 -10.18 -16.48 17.67
CA GLU A 140 -8.74 -16.65 17.58
C GLU A 140 -8.26 -16.36 16.16
N ASN A 141 -7.26 -15.51 16.04
CA ASN A 141 -6.61 -15.18 14.78
C ASN A 141 -5.21 -15.81 14.75
N ILE A 142 -5.01 -16.71 13.77
CA ILE A 142 -3.70 -17.31 13.48
C ILE A 142 -3.25 -16.74 12.15
N ILE A 143 -2.25 -15.86 12.19
CA ILE A 143 -1.76 -15.13 11.02
C ILE A 143 -0.48 -15.80 10.52
N TYR A 144 -0.45 -16.12 9.23
CA TYR A 144 0.73 -16.60 8.52
C TYR A 144 1.21 -15.54 7.53
N GLU A 145 2.38 -15.02 7.75
CA GLU A 145 3.02 -14.07 6.84
C GLU A 145 3.73 -14.83 5.71
N LEU A 146 3.51 -14.38 4.48
CA LEU A 146 4.17 -14.93 3.31
C LEU A 146 4.48 -13.87 2.26
N HIS A 147 5.48 -14.17 1.45
CA HIS A 147 5.83 -13.43 0.25
C HIS A 147 5.26 -14.14 -0.99
N ILE A 148 4.60 -13.39 -1.89
CA ILE A 148 3.91 -13.97 -3.07
C ILE A 148 4.84 -14.88 -3.89
N LYS A 149 6.05 -14.38 -4.23
CA LYS A 149 6.97 -15.14 -5.06
C LYS A 149 7.53 -16.35 -4.33
N GLU A 150 8.02 -16.20 -3.10
CA GLU A 150 8.65 -17.28 -2.34
C GLU A 150 7.68 -18.43 -2.02
N PHE A 151 6.39 -18.13 -1.86
CA PHE A 151 5.38 -19.15 -1.55
C PHE A 151 5.29 -20.25 -2.59
N SER A 152 5.57 -19.96 -3.86
CA SER A 152 5.35 -20.90 -4.96
C SER A 152 6.51 -21.02 -5.97
N TRP A 153 7.61 -20.29 -5.77
CA TRP A 153 8.70 -20.20 -6.74
C TRP A 153 9.46 -21.52 -6.92
N ASP A 154 9.69 -22.24 -5.83
CA ASP A 154 10.47 -23.47 -5.87
C ASP A 154 9.73 -24.59 -6.62
N GLU A 155 10.44 -25.29 -7.51
CA GLU A 155 9.89 -26.36 -8.33
C GLU A 155 9.32 -27.52 -7.50
N SER A 156 9.90 -27.76 -6.32
CA SER A 156 9.44 -28.82 -5.41
C SER A 156 8.05 -28.55 -4.86
N GLY A 157 7.57 -27.29 -4.88
CA GLY A 157 6.26 -26.93 -4.38
C GLY A 157 5.06 -27.50 -5.15
N GLY A 158 5.29 -28.10 -6.33
CA GLY A 158 4.26 -28.74 -7.12
C GLY A 158 3.34 -27.81 -7.90
N PHE A 159 3.64 -26.52 -7.94
CA PHE A 159 2.89 -25.52 -8.71
C PHE A 159 3.22 -25.61 -10.22
N SER A 160 2.25 -25.27 -11.07
CA SER A 160 2.47 -25.17 -12.50
C SER A 160 3.51 -24.09 -12.82
N LYS A 161 4.35 -24.35 -13.82
CA LYS A 161 5.52 -23.50 -14.14
C LYS A 161 5.12 -22.05 -14.42
N GLU A 162 4.01 -21.84 -15.13
CA GLU A 162 3.50 -20.53 -15.54
C GLU A 162 2.96 -19.69 -14.37
N ASN A 163 2.60 -20.32 -13.24
CA ASN A 163 2.03 -19.65 -12.07
C ASN A 163 3.01 -19.49 -10.91
N ARG A 164 4.20 -20.12 -10.99
CA ARG A 164 5.21 -20.01 -9.93
C ARG A 164 5.62 -18.56 -9.69
N GLY A 165 5.61 -18.13 -8.45
CA GLY A 165 5.94 -16.77 -8.05
C GLY A 165 4.89 -15.72 -8.40
N LYS A 166 3.71 -16.12 -8.87
CA LYS A 166 2.66 -15.23 -9.36
C LYS A 166 1.40 -15.29 -8.48
N TYR A 167 0.52 -14.27 -8.57
CA TYR A 167 -0.79 -14.28 -7.93
C TYR A 167 -1.60 -15.54 -8.26
N LYS A 168 -1.46 -16.02 -9.49
CA LYS A 168 -2.17 -17.21 -9.99
C LYS A 168 -1.82 -18.49 -9.24
N ALA A 169 -0.64 -18.60 -8.63
CA ALA A 169 -0.28 -19.76 -7.82
C ALA A 169 -1.28 -20.01 -6.68
N PHE A 170 -1.88 -18.96 -6.14
CA PHE A 170 -2.89 -19.06 -5.07
C PHE A 170 -4.25 -19.56 -5.55
N THR A 171 -4.42 -19.78 -6.85
CA THR A 171 -5.63 -20.43 -7.41
C THR A 171 -5.45 -21.92 -7.63
N GLU A 172 -4.25 -22.46 -7.41
CA GLU A 172 -3.96 -23.89 -7.52
C GLU A 172 -4.25 -24.60 -6.20
N GLU A 173 -5.08 -25.62 -6.26
CA GLU A 173 -5.47 -26.46 -5.11
C GLU A 173 -4.77 -27.83 -5.21
N HIS A 174 -4.57 -28.48 -4.08
CA HIS A 174 -4.02 -29.84 -3.98
C HIS A 174 -2.59 -30.01 -4.51
N THR A 175 -1.78 -28.96 -4.38
CA THR A 175 -0.35 -29.05 -4.66
C THR A 175 0.36 -29.86 -3.60
N THR A 176 1.36 -30.64 -4.00
CA THR A 176 2.13 -31.51 -3.11
C THR A 176 3.62 -31.44 -3.44
N LEU A 177 4.47 -31.75 -2.47
CA LEU A 177 5.92 -31.73 -2.61
C LEU A 177 6.34 -32.69 -3.74
N PHE A 178 6.99 -32.16 -4.77
CA PHE A 178 7.35 -32.87 -5.99
C PHE A 178 6.17 -33.60 -6.69
N GLY A 179 4.93 -33.23 -6.40
CA GLY A 179 3.75 -33.88 -6.94
C GLY A 179 3.57 -35.31 -6.40
N ASP A 180 4.03 -35.62 -5.18
CA ASP A 180 4.01 -36.95 -4.60
C ASP A 180 2.60 -37.41 -4.14
N GLY A 181 1.66 -36.47 -4.04
CA GLY A 181 0.28 -36.76 -3.58
C GLY A 181 0.13 -37.01 -2.09
N GLU A 182 1.19 -36.88 -1.30
CA GLU A 182 1.21 -37.20 0.14
C GLU A 182 1.51 -35.98 1.01
N HIS A 183 2.49 -35.13 0.62
CA HIS A 183 2.94 -33.99 1.42
C HIS A 183 2.38 -32.69 0.86
N SER A 184 1.37 -32.16 1.52
CA SER A 184 0.70 -30.92 1.11
C SER A 184 1.63 -29.72 1.06
N THR A 185 1.47 -28.92 0.01
CA THR A 185 2.06 -27.59 -0.15
C THR A 185 0.97 -26.56 -0.38
N GLY A 186 1.32 -25.30 -0.57
CA GLY A 186 0.37 -24.25 -0.93
C GLY A 186 -0.79 -24.12 0.05
N LEU A 187 -2.00 -23.98 -0.49
CA LEU A 187 -3.20 -23.72 0.31
C LEU A 187 -3.55 -24.86 1.26
N ASP A 188 -3.35 -26.11 0.85
CA ASP A 188 -3.68 -27.26 1.71
C ASP A 188 -2.74 -27.33 2.91
N TYR A 189 -1.45 -26.99 2.75
CA TYR A 189 -0.53 -26.87 3.86
C TYR A 189 -0.97 -25.78 4.87
N LEU A 190 -1.42 -24.62 4.40
CA LEU A 190 -1.95 -23.58 5.28
C LEU A 190 -3.20 -24.02 6.05
N LYS A 191 -4.08 -24.85 5.42
CA LYS A 191 -5.23 -25.45 6.10
C LYS A 191 -4.80 -26.43 7.20
N GLU A 192 -3.81 -27.28 6.93
CA GLU A 192 -3.26 -28.22 7.91
C GLU A 192 -2.65 -27.52 9.12
N LEU A 193 -1.99 -26.37 8.92
CA LEU A 193 -1.47 -25.51 10.00
C LEU A 193 -2.57 -24.84 10.83
N GLY A 194 -3.83 -24.84 10.36
CA GLY A 194 -4.93 -24.18 11.04
C GLY A 194 -4.91 -22.65 10.94
N VAL A 195 -4.22 -22.10 9.95
CA VAL A 195 -4.13 -20.65 9.66
C VAL A 195 -5.52 -20.09 9.41
N THR A 196 -5.78 -18.89 9.92
CA THR A 196 -7.05 -18.17 9.71
C THR A 196 -6.88 -16.96 8.78
N HIS A 197 -5.70 -16.37 8.78
CA HIS A 197 -5.35 -15.18 8.02
C HIS A 197 -4.02 -15.37 7.30
N VAL A 198 -3.99 -15.01 6.03
CA VAL A 198 -2.75 -14.88 5.25
C VAL A 198 -2.38 -13.41 5.20
N GLN A 199 -1.23 -13.07 5.77
CA GLN A 199 -0.64 -11.75 5.66
C GLN A 199 0.32 -11.75 4.48
N LEU A 200 -0.02 -10.96 3.46
CA LEU A 200 0.83 -10.77 2.30
C LEU A 200 1.88 -9.70 2.63
N MET A 201 3.17 -10.00 2.47
CA MET A 201 4.21 -8.97 2.42
C MET A 201 3.85 -7.95 1.32
N PRO A 202 4.43 -6.73 1.29
CA PRO A 202 3.92 -5.66 0.45
C PRO A 202 3.63 -6.09 -1.00
N VAL A 203 2.43 -5.80 -1.47
CA VAL A 203 1.89 -6.26 -2.76
C VAL A 203 1.38 -5.13 -3.65
N TYR A 204 1.53 -3.86 -3.25
CA TYR A 204 1.36 -2.77 -4.18
C TYR A 204 2.67 -2.46 -4.90
N ASP A 205 2.55 -1.77 -6.03
CA ASP A 205 3.62 -1.44 -6.95
C ASP A 205 4.81 -0.80 -6.23
N TYR A 206 5.99 -1.42 -6.32
CA TYR A 206 7.21 -1.03 -5.65
C TYR A 206 8.39 -0.95 -6.63
N GLY A 207 9.39 -0.15 -6.30
CA GLY A 207 10.63 -0.02 -7.07
C GLY A 207 11.59 -1.19 -6.86
N SER A 208 12.82 -1.02 -7.34
CA SER A 208 13.95 -1.95 -7.14
C SER A 208 13.84 -3.32 -7.82
N VAL A 209 12.86 -3.52 -8.70
CA VAL A 209 12.77 -4.68 -9.59
C VAL A 209 12.41 -4.23 -11.00
N ASP A 210 12.90 -4.94 -12.00
CA ASP A 210 12.32 -4.88 -13.35
C ASP A 210 11.21 -5.94 -13.43
N GLU A 211 9.95 -5.50 -13.45
CA GLU A 211 8.78 -6.39 -13.49
C GLU A 211 8.81 -7.38 -14.67
N SER A 212 9.57 -7.09 -15.73
CA SER A 212 9.75 -7.98 -16.87
C SER A 212 10.80 -9.08 -16.64
N ASN A 213 11.50 -9.06 -15.50
CA ASN A 213 12.55 -10.01 -15.15
C ASN A 213 12.12 -10.90 -13.98
N ASP A 214 11.65 -12.10 -14.27
CA ASP A 214 11.19 -13.07 -13.26
C ASP A 214 12.28 -13.53 -12.27
N GLU A 215 13.55 -13.29 -12.54
CA GLU A 215 14.65 -13.68 -11.63
C GLU A 215 14.89 -12.64 -10.51
N GLU A 216 14.41 -11.40 -10.67
CA GLU A 216 14.57 -10.37 -9.66
C GLU A 216 13.66 -10.60 -8.45
N PHE A 217 14.14 -10.17 -7.29
CA PHE A 217 13.47 -10.38 -6.02
C PHE A 217 13.58 -9.14 -5.13
N ASN A 218 12.47 -8.75 -4.52
CA ASN A 218 12.41 -7.73 -3.48
C ASN A 218 11.28 -8.07 -2.50
N TRP A 219 11.42 -7.69 -1.23
CA TRP A 219 10.35 -7.87 -0.24
C TRP A 219 9.17 -6.90 -0.42
N GLY A 220 9.36 -5.85 -1.23
CA GLY A 220 8.29 -4.88 -1.53
C GLY A 220 8.21 -3.68 -0.59
N TYR A 221 9.18 -3.48 0.31
CA TYR A 221 9.22 -2.31 1.19
C TYR A 221 9.80 -1.05 0.50
N ASP A 222 9.62 -0.94 -0.80
CA ASP A 222 10.04 0.18 -1.65
C ASP A 222 8.85 0.79 -2.42
N PRO A 223 7.79 1.28 -1.73
CA PRO A 223 6.53 1.64 -2.38
C PRO A 223 6.69 2.78 -3.39
N GLU A 224 6.08 2.62 -4.58
CA GLU A 224 6.05 3.61 -5.64
C GLU A 224 4.62 4.08 -5.95
N ASN A 225 3.67 3.16 -6.17
CA ASN A 225 2.26 3.49 -6.43
C ASN A 225 1.35 2.75 -5.44
N TYR A 226 0.92 3.42 -4.39
CA TYR A 226 0.16 2.84 -3.26
C TYR A 226 -1.21 2.21 -3.62
N ASN A 227 -1.79 2.52 -4.80
CA ASN A 227 -3.12 2.05 -5.18
C ASN A 227 -3.09 1.08 -6.37
N VAL A 228 -1.93 0.58 -6.75
CA VAL A 228 -1.73 -0.34 -7.87
C VAL A 228 -1.14 -1.64 -7.36
N PRO A 229 -1.64 -2.83 -7.73
CA PRO A 229 -0.99 -4.11 -7.42
C PRO A 229 0.38 -4.23 -8.10
N GLU A 230 1.32 -4.90 -7.44
CA GLU A 230 2.66 -5.17 -7.97
C GLU A 230 2.61 -5.99 -9.26
N GLY A 231 3.34 -5.55 -10.28
CA GLY A 231 3.31 -6.15 -11.60
C GLY A 231 4.17 -7.39 -11.76
N SER A 232 5.29 -7.52 -11.04
CA SER A 232 6.17 -8.70 -11.11
C SER A 232 5.46 -10.00 -10.71
N TYR A 233 4.36 -9.90 -9.95
CA TYR A 233 3.53 -11.03 -9.56
C TYR A 233 2.40 -11.36 -10.56
N ALA A 234 2.24 -10.56 -11.63
CA ALA A 234 1.27 -10.86 -12.69
C ALA A 234 1.87 -11.76 -13.78
N THR A 235 1.02 -12.49 -14.50
CA THR A 235 1.45 -13.32 -15.63
C THR A 235 1.73 -12.49 -16.88
N ASP A 236 1.20 -11.28 -16.97
CA ASP A 236 1.47 -10.29 -18.01
C ASP A 236 1.73 -8.94 -17.35
N THR A 237 2.96 -8.45 -17.42
CA THR A 237 3.39 -7.19 -16.82
C THR A 237 3.09 -5.98 -17.69
N GLU A 238 2.87 -6.17 -19.01
CA GLU A 238 2.62 -5.07 -19.95
C GLU A 238 1.17 -4.57 -19.90
N ASP A 239 0.19 -5.46 -19.65
CA ASP A 239 -1.21 -5.08 -19.48
C ASP A 239 -1.52 -4.84 -18.00
N GLY A 240 -1.61 -3.58 -17.59
CA GLY A 240 -1.90 -3.18 -16.22
C GLY A 240 -3.23 -3.70 -15.66
N ALA A 241 -4.16 -4.18 -16.49
CA ALA A 241 -5.41 -4.79 -16.01
C ALA A 241 -5.22 -6.24 -15.54
N VAL A 242 -4.17 -6.93 -16.02
CA VAL A 242 -3.90 -8.32 -15.63
C VAL A 242 -3.53 -8.40 -14.16
N ARG A 243 -2.60 -7.56 -13.67
CA ARG A 243 -2.20 -7.52 -12.26
C ARG A 243 -3.40 -7.32 -11.32
N ILE A 244 -4.35 -6.46 -11.72
CA ILE A 244 -5.56 -6.17 -10.94
C ILE A 244 -6.47 -7.40 -10.86
N ARG A 245 -6.74 -8.02 -12.02
CA ARG A 245 -7.60 -9.20 -12.09
C ARG A 245 -7.01 -10.40 -11.35
N GLU A 246 -5.74 -10.69 -11.53
CA GLU A 246 -5.07 -11.82 -10.90
C GLU A 246 -4.93 -11.66 -9.40
N PHE A 247 -4.71 -10.43 -8.91
CA PHE A 247 -4.77 -10.15 -7.48
C PHE A 247 -6.17 -10.44 -6.90
N LYS A 248 -7.24 -10.03 -7.58
CA LYS A 248 -8.62 -10.35 -7.16
C LYS A 248 -8.89 -11.86 -7.20
N GLU A 249 -8.40 -12.58 -8.22
CA GLU A 249 -8.50 -14.04 -8.30
C GLU A 249 -7.80 -14.73 -7.12
N MET A 250 -6.63 -14.24 -6.72
CA MET A 250 -5.92 -14.72 -5.53
C MET A 250 -6.75 -14.52 -4.27
N VAL A 251 -7.26 -13.30 -4.02
CA VAL A 251 -8.07 -13.01 -2.83
C VAL A 251 -9.33 -13.87 -2.81
N GLN A 252 -10.05 -13.98 -3.93
CA GLN A 252 -11.24 -14.83 -4.04
C GLN A 252 -10.93 -16.31 -3.75
N SER A 253 -9.79 -16.80 -4.22
CA SER A 253 -9.34 -18.16 -3.92
C SER A 253 -9.03 -18.36 -2.44
N LEU A 254 -8.32 -17.41 -1.81
CA LEU A 254 -8.05 -17.44 -0.37
C LEU A 254 -9.34 -17.45 0.45
N HIS A 255 -10.31 -16.59 0.12
CA HIS A 255 -11.63 -16.56 0.78
C HIS A 255 -12.37 -17.87 0.63
N LYS A 256 -12.45 -18.42 -0.60
CA LYS A 256 -13.06 -19.73 -0.87
C LYS A 256 -12.44 -20.86 -0.04
N ASN A 257 -11.13 -20.76 0.22
CA ASN A 257 -10.38 -21.72 1.02
C ASN A 257 -10.43 -21.44 2.54
N GLY A 258 -11.17 -20.41 2.97
CA GLY A 258 -11.44 -20.11 4.38
C GLY A 258 -10.42 -19.19 5.04
N PHE A 259 -9.53 -18.55 4.28
CA PHE A 259 -8.54 -17.60 4.75
C PHE A 259 -9.00 -16.17 4.56
N ARG A 260 -8.82 -15.33 5.58
CA ARG A 260 -8.87 -13.88 5.45
C ARG A 260 -7.53 -13.35 4.96
N VAL A 261 -7.54 -12.23 4.26
CA VAL A 261 -6.35 -11.65 3.65
C VAL A 261 -5.97 -10.35 4.35
N ILE A 262 -4.74 -10.29 4.84
CA ILE A 262 -4.13 -9.08 5.42
C ILE A 262 -3.09 -8.56 4.45
N MET A 263 -3.11 -7.25 4.22
CA MET A 263 -2.13 -6.57 3.39
C MET A 263 -1.13 -5.83 4.27
N ASP A 264 0.17 -6.06 4.04
CA ASP A 264 1.24 -5.27 4.63
C ASP A 264 1.35 -3.94 3.88
N VAL A 265 1.20 -2.83 4.61
CA VAL A 265 1.14 -1.49 4.03
C VAL A 265 2.25 -0.59 4.54
N VAL A 266 2.98 0.01 3.61
CA VAL A 266 4.19 0.81 3.86
C VAL A 266 3.89 2.29 3.58
N TYR A 267 2.98 2.91 4.36
CA TYR A 267 2.65 4.33 4.17
C TYR A 267 3.61 5.30 4.87
N ASN A 268 4.64 4.77 5.51
CA ASN A 268 5.59 5.56 6.28
C ASN A 268 6.69 6.23 5.43
N HIS A 269 7.02 5.67 4.27
CA HIS A 269 7.98 6.22 3.30
C HIS A 269 7.62 5.83 1.86
N MET A 270 8.32 6.37 0.89
CA MET A 270 8.27 5.98 -0.51
C MET A 270 9.66 5.58 -1.00
N TYR A 271 9.71 4.77 -2.06
CA TYR A 271 10.95 4.34 -2.72
C TYR A 271 11.88 5.51 -3.03
N SER A 272 11.33 6.61 -3.54
CA SER A 272 12.12 7.76 -3.95
C SER A 272 11.41 9.08 -3.68
N LEU A 273 12.20 10.13 -3.46
CA LEU A 273 11.71 11.52 -3.48
C LEU A 273 11.30 11.99 -4.88
N GLU A 274 11.66 11.27 -5.93
CA GLU A 274 11.17 11.49 -7.30
C GLU A 274 9.77 10.86 -7.54
N SER A 275 9.05 10.58 -6.47
CA SER A 275 7.72 10.00 -6.51
C SER A 275 6.68 10.91 -7.18
N ASN A 276 5.62 10.29 -7.71
CA ASN A 276 4.50 11.02 -8.32
C ASN A 276 3.83 12.00 -7.35
N LEU A 277 3.77 11.67 -6.06
CA LEU A 277 3.27 12.56 -5.00
C LEU A 277 4.12 13.84 -4.88
N ASN A 278 5.44 13.71 -4.86
CA ASN A 278 6.34 14.85 -4.74
C ASN A 278 6.39 15.71 -6.01
N LYS A 279 6.30 15.08 -7.16
CA LYS A 279 6.22 15.77 -8.46
C LYS A 279 4.92 16.55 -8.62
N ALA A 280 3.79 16.00 -8.14
CA ALA A 280 2.49 16.67 -8.17
C ALA A 280 2.42 17.86 -7.22
N VAL A 281 2.93 17.72 -6.00
CA VAL A 281 2.93 18.79 -4.98
C VAL A 281 4.25 18.77 -4.22
N PRO A 282 5.24 19.51 -4.69
CA PRO A 282 6.60 19.48 -4.15
C PRO A 282 6.64 19.64 -2.63
N TRP A 283 7.21 18.62 -1.94
CA TRP A 283 7.44 18.59 -0.48
C TRP A 283 6.18 18.62 0.39
N TYR A 284 5.00 18.45 -0.16
CA TYR A 284 3.77 18.39 0.64
C TYR A 284 3.63 17.06 1.37
N TYR A 285 3.97 15.96 0.73
CA TYR A 285 3.77 14.61 1.27
C TYR A 285 4.96 14.11 2.11
N PHE A 286 6.04 14.87 2.18
CA PHE A 286 7.26 14.49 2.90
C PHE A 286 7.59 15.43 4.04
N ARG A 287 8.02 14.86 5.17
CA ARG A 287 8.51 15.61 6.33
C ARG A 287 9.87 16.22 6.06
N THR A 288 10.02 17.44 6.49
CA THR A 288 11.32 18.13 6.53
C THR A 288 11.56 18.68 7.93
N LYS A 289 12.85 18.70 8.35
CA LYS A 289 13.27 19.31 9.60
C LYS A 289 13.17 20.85 9.50
N ASP A 290 13.34 21.56 10.60
CA ASP A 290 13.20 23.03 10.64
C ASP A 290 14.30 23.76 9.87
N ASP A 291 15.44 23.13 9.67
CA ASP A 291 16.53 23.63 8.81
C ASP A 291 16.29 23.38 7.32
N GLY A 292 15.25 22.60 6.96
CA GLY A 292 14.91 22.22 5.59
C GLY A 292 15.56 20.93 5.11
N THR A 293 16.30 20.21 5.99
CA THR A 293 16.78 18.86 5.67
C THR A 293 15.63 17.85 5.71
N ILE A 294 15.78 16.72 5.01
CA ILE A 294 14.75 15.69 4.91
C ILE A 294 14.70 14.89 6.22
N SER A 295 13.50 14.58 6.69
CA SER A 295 13.29 13.62 7.78
C SER A 295 13.51 12.18 7.28
N ASN A 296 14.15 11.36 8.10
CA ASN A 296 14.51 9.98 7.75
C ASN A 296 14.36 9.02 8.94
N GLY A 297 13.24 9.12 9.63
CA GLY A 297 12.90 8.21 10.74
C GLY A 297 12.61 6.77 10.26
N SER A 298 12.33 6.60 8.98
CA SER A 298 12.19 5.29 8.32
C SER A 298 13.53 4.59 8.06
N ALA A 299 14.64 5.34 8.05
CA ALA A 299 15.95 4.92 7.54
C ALA A 299 15.98 4.58 6.02
N CYS A 300 14.90 4.89 5.29
CA CYS A 300 14.74 4.66 3.85
C CYS A 300 14.89 5.93 3.00
N GLY A 301 15.40 7.04 3.58
CA GLY A 301 15.69 8.29 2.87
C GLY A 301 14.60 9.34 2.95
N ASN A 302 13.40 9.02 3.40
CA ASN A 302 12.29 9.96 3.55
C ASN A 302 11.25 9.46 4.55
N ASP A 303 10.43 10.39 5.06
CA ASP A 303 9.26 10.10 5.88
C ASP A 303 8.03 10.77 5.29
N VAL A 304 6.93 10.05 5.21
CA VAL A 304 5.63 10.58 4.75
C VAL A 304 4.99 11.43 5.84
N ALA A 305 4.50 12.62 5.47
CA ALA A 305 3.87 13.59 6.37
C ALA A 305 2.39 13.26 6.61
N SER A 306 2.13 12.17 7.31
CA SER A 306 0.79 11.61 7.54
C SER A 306 -0.17 12.56 8.26
N GLU A 307 0.35 13.48 9.04
CA GLU A 307 -0.37 14.51 9.78
C GLU A 307 -0.92 15.64 8.90
N ARG A 308 -0.48 15.77 7.64
CA ARG A 308 -1.01 16.77 6.73
C ARG A 308 -2.35 16.34 6.14
N PRO A 309 -3.37 17.22 6.09
CA PRO A 309 -4.74 16.82 5.76
C PRO A 309 -4.91 16.05 4.46
N MET A 310 -4.25 16.49 3.35
CA MET A 310 -4.37 15.78 2.07
C MET A 310 -3.55 14.48 2.04
N CYS A 311 -2.49 14.37 2.81
CA CYS A 311 -1.74 13.12 2.98
C CYS A 311 -2.57 12.12 3.80
N ALA A 312 -3.18 12.56 4.90
CA ALA A 312 -4.11 11.75 5.69
C ALA A 312 -5.30 11.28 4.84
N ASN A 313 -5.90 12.17 4.02
CA ASN A 313 -6.97 11.80 3.10
C ASN A 313 -6.51 10.72 2.11
N TYR A 314 -5.33 10.90 1.51
CA TYR A 314 -4.75 9.93 0.57
C TYR A 314 -4.59 8.54 1.19
N ILE A 315 -4.00 8.45 2.39
CA ILE A 315 -3.77 7.16 3.08
C ILE A 315 -5.10 6.51 3.46
N VAL A 316 -6.05 7.27 4.02
CA VAL A 316 -7.39 6.75 4.35
C VAL A 316 -8.09 6.24 3.09
N ASP A 317 -8.07 7.00 2.00
CA ASP A 317 -8.71 6.60 0.75
C ASP A 317 -8.06 5.35 0.13
N SER A 318 -6.74 5.23 0.24
CA SER A 318 -6.00 4.04 -0.18
C SER A 318 -6.40 2.80 0.62
N VAL A 319 -6.42 2.88 1.95
CA VAL A 319 -6.84 1.76 2.82
C VAL A 319 -8.28 1.32 2.50
N LEU A 320 -9.18 2.30 2.35
CA LEU A 320 -10.58 2.01 2.02
C LEU A 320 -10.73 1.40 0.63
N TYR A 321 -9.96 1.88 -0.35
CA TYR A 321 -9.92 1.32 -1.69
C TYR A 321 -9.50 -0.15 -1.70
N TRP A 322 -8.44 -0.52 -0.99
CA TRP A 322 -8.01 -1.90 -0.88
C TRP A 322 -9.04 -2.78 -0.17
N ALA A 323 -9.67 -2.27 0.90
CA ALA A 323 -10.72 -3.01 1.61
C ALA A 323 -11.99 -3.21 0.77
N GLU A 324 -12.36 -2.23 -0.06
CA GLU A 324 -13.59 -2.23 -0.86
C GLU A 324 -13.40 -2.95 -2.20
N GLU A 325 -12.38 -2.57 -2.97
CA GLU A 325 -12.16 -3.06 -4.33
C GLU A 325 -11.56 -4.47 -4.37
N TYR A 326 -10.67 -4.78 -3.41
CA TYR A 326 -9.96 -6.06 -3.36
C TYR A 326 -10.41 -6.96 -2.21
N HIS A 327 -11.41 -6.56 -1.46
CA HIS A 327 -11.98 -7.30 -0.33
C HIS A 327 -10.96 -7.66 0.76
N ILE A 328 -9.94 -6.83 0.97
CA ILE A 328 -8.91 -7.02 1.99
C ILE A 328 -9.55 -7.00 3.39
N ASP A 329 -9.17 -7.97 4.24
CA ASP A 329 -9.73 -8.20 5.58
C ASP A 329 -8.90 -7.63 6.73
N GLY A 330 -7.73 -7.11 6.44
CA GLY A 330 -6.88 -6.50 7.44
C GLY A 330 -5.68 -5.78 6.86
N PHE A 331 -5.08 -4.93 7.67
CA PHE A 331 -3.90 -4.13 7.32
C PHE A 331 -2.87 -4.20 8.44
N ARG A 332 -1.66 -4.59 8.09
CA ARG A 332 -0.46 -4.48 8.94
C ARG A 332 0.32 -3.25 8.51
N PHE A 333 0.47 -2.29 9.41
CA PHE A 333 1.19 -1.05 9.12
C PHE A 333 2.67 -1.21 9.46
N ASP A 334 3.50 -1.21 8.44
CA ASP A 334 4.96 -1.15 8.55
C ASP A 334 5.36 0.16 9.23
N LEU A 335 6.32 0.08 10.19
CA LEU A 335 6.77 1.22 10.98
C LEU A 335 5.61 2.16 11.37
N MET A 336 4.52 1.61 11.92
CA MET A 336 3.32 2.38 12.33
C MET A 336 3.69 3.55 13.25
N GLY A 337 4.78 3.40 14.01
CA GLY A 337 5.31 4.45 14.87
C GLY A 337 5.76 5.74 14.15
N LEU A 338 5.87 5.72 12.81
CA LEU A 338 6.10 6.91 11.99
C LEU A 338 4.81 7.63 11.57
N LEU A 339 3.66 6.96 11.63
CA LEU A 339 2.35 7.55 11.36
C LEU A 339 1.80 8.22 12.61
N ASP A 340 0.87 9.16 12.43
CA ASP A 340 0.27 9.83 13.58
C ASP A 340 -0.97 9.09 14.12
N VAL A 341 -1.21 9.26 15.42
CA VAL A 341 -2.33 8.63 16.15
C VAL A 341 -3.69 9.02 15.56
N ASP A 342 -3.87 10.28 15.15
CA ASP A 342 -5.15 10.76 14.63
C ASP A 342 -5.47 10.09 13.29
N LEU A 343 -4.47 9.89 12.43
CA LEU A 343 -4.63 9.12 11.20
C LEU A 343 -5.03 7.67 11.49
N MET A 344 -4.32 6.99 12.40
CA MET A 344 -4.60 5.59 12.72
C MET A 344 -6.01 5.41 13.29
N ASN A 345 -6.41 6.28 14.22
CA ASN A 345 -7.76 6.29 14.77
C ASN A 345 -8.82 6.63 13.71
N ARG A 346 -8.50 7.50 12.74
CA ARG A 346 -9.38 7.82 11.62
C ARG A 346 -9.58 6.60 10.71
N ILE A 347 -8.49 5.90 10.34
CA ILE A 347 -8.55 4.66 9.54
C ILE A 347 -9.46 3.64 10.25
N ARG A 348 -9.23 3.39 11.55
CA ARG A 348 -10.05 2.46 12.33
C ARG A 348 -11.52 2.82 12.28
N ARG A 349 -11.86 4.07 12.57
CA ARG A 349 -13.24 4.57 12.54
C ARG A 349 -13.90 4.42 11.17
N GLU A 350 -13.20 4.76 10.09
CA GLU A 350 -13.74 4.67 8.73
C GLU A 350 -14.01 3.22 8.31
N LEU A 351 -13.14 2.29 8.69
CA LEU A 351 -13.34 0.85 8.48
C LEU A 351 -14.51 0.33 9.33
N ASP A 352 -14.61 0.73 10.59
CA ASP A 352 -15.71 0.30 11.48
C ASP A 352 -17.08 0.77 11.00
N VAL A 353 -17.16 1.99 10.47
CA VAL A 353 -18.41 2.53 9.91
C VAL A 353 -18.90 1.71 8.71
N ARG A 354 -17.97 1.20 7.88
CA ARG A 354 -18.31 0.47 6.65
C ARG A 354 -18.57 -1.02 6.87
N TYR A 355 -17.77 -1.64 7.72
CA TYR A 355 -17.75 -3.10 7.85
C TYR A 355 -18.23 -3.61 9.21
N GLY A 356 -18.32 -2.75 10.21
CA GLY A 356 -18.59 -3.13 11.60
C GLY A 356 -17.32 -3.11 12.45
N ARG A 357 -17.50 -2.90 13.75
CA ARG A 357 -16.40 -2.72 14.71
C ARG A 357 -15.46 -3.93 14.73
N GLY A 358 -14.18 -3.68 14.45
CA GLY A 358 -13.13 -4.69 14.48
C GLY A 358 -13.28 -5.78 13.42
N GLU A 359 -14.17 -5.61 12.42
CA GLU A 359 -14.35 -6.61 11.35
C GLU A 359 -13.13 -6.70 10.45
N ILE A 360 -12.54 -5.55 10.09
CA ILE A 360 -11.26 -5.47 9.38
C ILE A 360 -10.15 -5.35 10.41
N LEU A 361 -9.16 -6.22 10.40
CA LEU A 361 -8.03 -6.15 11.32
C LEU A 361 -7.15 -4.92 11.00
N VAL A 362 -6.73 -4.21 12.04
CA VAL A 362 -5.75 -3.12 11.93
C VAL A 362 -4.71 -3.32 13.02
N PHE A 363 -3.46 -3.46 12.63
CA PHE A 363 -2.35 -3.57 13.58
C PHE A 363 -1.05 -3.11 12.90
N GLY A 364 0.00 -2.92 13.68
CA GLY A 364 1.27 -2.50 13.10
C GLY A 364 2.42 -2.48 14.08
N GLU A 365 3.56 -2.02 13.59
CA GLU A 365 4.80 -1.90 14.33
C GLU A 365 4.83 -0.59 15.12
N PRO A 366 4.80 -0.62 16.46
CA PRO A 366 4.72 0.57 17.30
C PRO A 366 6.10 1.22 17.53
N TRP A 367 6.95 1.21 16.53
CA TRP A 367 8.30 1.77 16.54
C TRP A 367 8.65 2.46 15.22
N ALA A 368 9.77 3.13 15.18
CA ALA A 368 10.43 3.72 14.04
C ALA A 368 11.88 3.27 14.02
N ALA A 369 12.54 3.38 12.88
CA ALA A 369 13.97 3.05 12.77
C ALA A 369 14.85 4.16 13.39
N ASP A 370 14.42 5.44 13.28
CA ASP A 370 15.08 6.61 13.85
C ASP A 370 14.05 7.71 14.17
N GLU A 371 14.51 8.87 14.60
CA GLU A 371 13.64 10.02 14.91
C GLU A 371 13.04 10.63 13.64
N THR A 372 11.73 10.87 13.68
CA THR A 372 11.00 11.55 12.60
C THR A 372 10.62 12.99 12.98
N ALA A 373 10.65 13.89 12.00
CA ALA A 373 10.28 15.30 12.16
C ALA A 373 8.76 15.48 12.00
N ILE A 374 7.96 14.81 12.84
CA ILE A 374 6.50 14.97 12.86
C ILE A 374 6.12 16.42 13.19
N GLU A 375 5.07 16.95 12.58
CA GLU A 375 4.77 18.38 12.61
C GLU A 375 3.67 18.73 13.62
N GLY A 376 3.75 19.97 14.13
CA GLY A 376 2.71 20.56 14.98
C GLY A 376 2.51 19.81 16.30
N THR A 377 1.25 19.47 16.60
CA THR A 377 0.83 18.74 17.79
C THR A 377 0.54 17.25 17.52
N ALA A 378 0.87 16.77 16.31
CA ALA A 378 0.66 15.38 15.96
C ALA A 378 1.52 14.45 16.83
N VAL A 379 0.95 13.31 17.21
CA VAL A 379 1.57 12.33 18.09
C VAL A 379 1.86 11.07 17.31
N PRO A 380 3.13 10.61 17.26
CA PRO A 380 3.44 9.39 16.53
C PRO A 380 2.85 8.15 17.24
N ALA A 381 2.39 7.16 16.46
CA ALA A 381 1.76 5.94 16.96
C ALA A 381 2.79 4.94 17.55
N LEU A 382 3.67 5.44 18.41
CA LEU A 382 4.67 4.66 19.12
C LEU A 382 4.05 3.90 20.30
N LYS A 383 4.68 2.80 20.72
CA LYS A 383 4.29 1.98 21.89
C LYS A 383 3.98 2.81 23.15
N LYS A 384 4.76 3.85 23.41
CA LYS A 384 4.53 4.76 24.58
C LYS A 384 3.24 5.58 24.50
N HIS A 385 2.60 5.65 23.33
CA HIS A 385 1.37 6.41 23.09
C HIS A 385 0.14 5.50 22.89
N ILE A 386 0.26 4.19 23.17
CA ILE A 386 -0.81 3.19 22.98
C ILE A 386 -2.16 3.60 23.59
N ALA A 387 -2.15 4.30 24.72
CA ALA A 387 -3.38 4.76 25.39
C ALA A 387 -4.18 5.79 24.58
N GLN A 388 -3.62 6.35 23.51
CA GLN A 388 -4.27 7.30 22.61
C GLN A 388 -4.82 6.63 21.34
N LEU A 389 -4.45 5.38 21.07
CA LEU A 389 -4.99 4.59 19.97
C LEU A 389 -6.32 3.94 20.36
N ASP A 390 -7.19 3.74 19.37
CA ASP A 390 -8.39 2.94 19.54
C ASP A 390 -8.01 1.50 19.95
N CYS A 391 -8.76 0.90 20.85
CA CYS A 391 -8.48 -0.42 21.39
C CYS A 391 -8.61 -1.57 20.35
N GLU A 392 -9.21 -1.32 19.17
CA GLU A 392 -9.28 -2.24 18.05
C GLU A 392 -8.05 -2.09 17.10
N ILE A 393 -7.02 -1.33 17.49
CA ILE A 393 -5.75 -1.26 16.78
C ILE A 393 -4.72 -2.09 17.53
N GLY A 394 -4.30 -3.20 16.92
CA GLY A 394 -3.28 -4.10 17.49
C GLY A 394 -1.86 -3.57 17.31
N MET A 395 -0.95 -4.08 18.12
CA MET A 395 0.47 -3.77 18.04
C MET A 395 1.30 -5.04 18.20
N PHE A 396 2.42 -5.10 17.50
CA PHE A 396 3.43 -6.12 17.80
C PHE A 396 4.00 -5.93 19.21
N CYS A 397 4.18 -7.05 19.91
CA CYS A 397 4.74 -7.06 21.26
C CYS A 397 6.20 -7.52 21.23
N ASP A 398 7.12 -6.58 21.08
CA ASP A 398 8.56 -6.81 21.10
C ASP A 398 9.04 -7.36 22.45
N ASP A 399 8.45 -6.91 23.57
CA ASP A 399 8.78 -7.44 24.90
C ASP A 399 8.56 -8.95 25.01
N THR A 400 7.44 -9.45 24.45
CA THR A 400 7.12 -10.89 24.40
C THR A 400 8.09 -11.64 23.50
N ARG A 401 8.28 -11.11 22.29
CA ARG A 401 9.19 -11.69 21.29
C ARG A 401 10.59 -11.86 21.89
N ASP A 402 11.13 -10.78 22.45
CA ASP A 402 12.49 -10.75 22.96
C ASP A 402 12.63 -11.59 24.25
N ALA A 403 11.60 -11.65 25.09
CA ALA A 403 11.61 -12.52 26.26
C ALA A 403 11.62 -14.01 25.88
N ILE A 404 10.94 -14.39 24.80
CA ILE A 404 10.91 -15.80 24.34
C ILE A 404 12.16 -16.12 23.52
N LYS A 405 12.43 -15.36 22.49
CA LYS A 405 13.43 -15.67 21.45
C LYS A 405 14.81 -15.08 21.73
N GLY A 406 14.89 -13.92 22.37
CA GLY A 406 16.09 -13.08 22.48
C GLY A 406 16.00 -11.84 21.60
N HIS A 407 16.92 -10.89 21.82
CA HIS A 407 16.93 -9.62 21.12
C HIS A 407 17.20 -9.81 19.63
N VAL A 408 16.45 -9.09 18.77
CA VAL A 408 16.50 -9.29 17.31
C VAL A 408 17.83 -8.81 16.71
N PHE A 409 18.38 -7.72 17.25
CA PHE A 409 19.58 -7.09 16.70
C PHE A 409 20.85 -7.38 17.51
N GLU A 410 20.73 -7.96 18.71
CA GLU A 410 21.85 -8.25 19.60
C GLU A 410 21.88 -9.75 19.89
N ALA A 411 22.62 -10.50 19.08
CA ALA A 411 22.66 -11.96 19.13
C ALA A 411 23.18 -12.52 20.48
N GLU A 412 23.90 -11.73 21.24
CA GLU A 412 24.45 -12.10 22.56
C GLU A 412 23.38 -12.04 23.67
N ILE A 413 22.21 -11.42 23.42
CA ILE A 413 21.11 -11.34 24.39
C ILE A 413 20.12 -12.47 24.11
N PRO A 414 20.24 -13.63 24.84
CA PRO A 414 19.37 -14.78 24.62
C PRO A 414 17.96 -14.53 25.20
N GLY A 415 16.96 -15.21 24.65
CA GLY A 415 15.64 -15.33 25.25
C GLY A 415 15.51 -16.62 26.06
N PHE A 416 14.31 -16.85 26.61
CA PHE A 416 13.99 -18.01 27.43
C PHE A 416 14.30 -19.34 26.73
N VAL A 417 13.89 -19.47 25.46
CA VAL A 417 14.12 -20.73 24.69
C VAL A 417 15.60 -20.98 24.37
N ASN A 418 16.43 -19.94 24.44
CA ASN A 418 17.86 -20.03 24.21
C ASN A 418 18.66 -20.07 25.51
N GLY A 419 18.00 -20.28 26.66
CA GLY A 419 18.64 -20.54 27.94
C GLY A 419 18.79 -19.32 28.86
N ALA A 420 18.19 -18.18 28.57
CA ALA A 420 18.13 -17.06 29.49
C ALA A 420 17.24 -17.41 30.69
N ASN A 421 17.59 -16.93 31.87
CA ASN A 421 16.85 -17.09 33.11
C ASN A 421 16.21 -15.76 33.54
N GLY A 422 15.12 -15.82 34.32
CA GLY A 422 14.45 -14.62 34.89
C GLY A 422 13.53 -13.89 33.92
N LEU A 423 13.15 -14.52 32.83
CA LEU A 423 12.21 -13.97 31.82
C LEU A 423 10.77 -14.50 31.98
N GLU A 424 10.54 -15.42 32.91
CA GLU A 424 9.27 -16.13 33.11
C GLU A 424 8.11 -15.17 33.40
N GLU A 425 8.35 -14.14 34.19
CA GLU A 425 7.33 -13.14 34.53
C GLU A 425 6.92 -12.28 33.31
N LYS A 426 7.91 -11.91 32.47
CA LYS A 426 7.61 -11.18 31.22
C LYS A 426 6.73 -12.01 30.29
N ILE A 427 7.08 -13.29 30.12
CA ILE A 427 6.31 -14.24 29.27
C ILE A 427 4.92 -14.45 29.87
N LEU A 428 4.82 -14.63 31.19
CA LEU A 428 3.54 -14.82 31.87
C LEU A 428 2.62 -13.59 31.71
N ASN A 429 3.16 -12.39 31.78
CA ASN A 429 2.40 -11.16 31.57
C ASN A 429 1.89 -11.06 30.12
N SER A 430 2.65 -11.50 29.15
CA SER A 430 2.25 -11.53 27.73
C SER A 430 1.09 -12.50 27.46
N VAL A 431 1.02 -13.59 28.19
CA VAL A 431 -0.07 -14.59 28.06
C VAL A 431 -1.35 -14.14 28.75
N ARG A 432 -1.27 -13.17 29.67
CA ARG A 432 -2.42 -12.65 30.44
C ARG A 432 -3.00 -11.34 29.86
N ALA A 433 -2.35 -10.75 28.85
CA ALA A 433 -2.76 -9.47 28.27
C ALA A 433 -4.05 -9.55 27.46
#